data_f819bb28ea30f506f5daae5339787de5
#
_entry.id   f819bb28ea30f506f5daae5339787de5
#
_cell.length_a   1.000
_cell.length_b   1.000
_cell.length_c   1.000
_cell.angle_alpha   90.00
_cell.angle_beta   90.00
_cell.angle_gamma   90.00
#
_symmetry.space_group_name_H-M   'P 1'
#
loop_
_entity.id
_entity.type
_entity.pdbx_description
1 polymer ?
#
loop_
_entity_poly.entity_id
_entity_poly.type
_entity_poly.pdbx_seq_one_letter_code
_entity_poly.pdbx_strand_id
1 'polypeptide(L)'
;PKHCSIYSGLSYADIEKYLRCTDFIIKPISGHGARNTYHIASERQFNDLDISNPHEYEAEEYIDGELYHIDSVMVNGVILYSQSFEYSYPCIEYKKGKVISSIELDDTSALSEALSRYNLEILSAIGGTHVTHLEVFVKDGDIIFLEIAGRPPGGGLVPLHRITHGIDLANIAMRFQMDPYYVPSIANQRLKYG
;
A
#
# COMPACT_ATOMS: atom_id res chain seq x y z
N PRO A 1 -11.16 0.71 -3.08
CA PRO A 1 -11.82 0.44 -4.38
C PRO A 1 -12.90 -0.64 -4.26
N LYS A 2 -13.91 -0.61 -5.14
CA LYS A 2 -14.77 -1.78 -5.32
C LYS A 2 -13.96 -2.92 -5.91
N HIS A 3 -14.25 -4.14 -5.52
CA HIS A 3 -13.55 -5.32 -6.04
C HIS A 3 -14.49 -6.50 -6.21
N CYS A 4 -14.11 -7.43 -7.08
CA CYS A 4 -14.77 -8.73 -7.23
C CYS A 4 -13.76 -9.83 -7.57
N SER A 5 -14.07 -11.05 -7.15
CA SER A 5 -13.26 -12.24 -7.51
C SER A 5 -13.43 -12.57 -8.99
N ILE A 6 -12.36 -13.04 -9.62
CA ILE A 6 -12.38 -13.55 -10.99
C ILE A 6 -12.57 -15.08 -10.96
N TYR A 7 -13.38 -15.59 -11.88
CA TYR A 7 -13.61 -17.01 -12.05
C TYR A 7 -13.75 -17.38 -13.55
N SER A 8 -13.64 -18.65 -13.86
CA SER A 8 -13.75 -19.13 -15.25
C SER A 8 -15.11 -18.78 -15.85
N GLY A 9 -15.09 -18.14 -17.02
CA GLY A 9 -16.29 -17.70 -17.74
C GLY A 9 -16.81 -16.31 -17.36
N LEU A 10 -16.16 -15.59 -16.42
CA LEU A 10 -16.49 -14.20 -16.16
C LEU A 10 -16.06 -13.34 -17.36
N SER A 11 -16.99 -12.54 -17.89
CA SER A 11 -16.73 -11.64 -19.02
C SER A 11 -16.32 -10.24 -18.55
N TYR A 12 -15.72 -9.46 -19.47
CA TYR A 12 -15.46 -8.04 -19.26
C TYR A 12 -16.73 -7.28 -18.84
N ALA A 13 -17.84 -7.55 -19.52
CA ALA A 13 -19.12 -6.90 -19.25
C ALA A 13 -19.68 -7.21 -17.84
N ASP A 14 -19.41 -8.42 -17.31
CA ASP A 14 -19.83 -8.79 -15.96
C ASP A 14 -19.03 -7.98 -14.90
N ILE A 15 -17.72 -7.82 -15.11
CA ILE A 15 -16.85 -7.03 -14.24
C ILE A 15 -17.26 -5.55 -14.30
N GLU A 16 -17.41 -5.00 -15.51
CA GLU A 16 -17.87 -3.61 -15.72
C GLU A 16 -19.16 -3.32 -14.99
N LYS A 17 -20.14 -4.22 -15.14
CA LYS A 17 -21.45 -4.10 -14.46
C LYS A 17 -21.32 -4.15 -12.94
N TYR A 18 -20.47 -5.03 -12.41
CA TYR A 18 -20.26 -5.19 -10.97
C TYR A 18 -19.54 -4.01 -10.36
N LEU A 19 -18.42 -3.61 -10.94
CA LEU A 19 -17.60 -2.48 -10.46
C LEU A 19 -18.23 -1.12 -10.79
N ARG A 20 -19.09 -1.07 -11.82
CA ARG A 20 -19.71 0.15 -12.38
C ARG A 20 -18.68 1.11 -12.97
N CYS A 21 -17.64 0.57 -13.57
CA CYS A 21 -16.61 1.32 -14.27
C CYS A 21 -16.10 0.49 -15.47
N THR A 22 -15.65 1.18 -16.52
CA THR A 22 -15.10 0.58 -17.74
C THR A 22 -13.59 0.35 -17.65
N ASP A 23 -12.98 0.81 -16.57
CA ASP A 23 -11.54 0.87 -16.37
C ASP A 23 -11.22 0.25 -15.01
N PHE A 24 -10.48 -0.85 -14.99
CA PHE A 24 -10.23 -1.61 -13.77
C PHE A 24 -8.86 -2.29 -13.76
N ILE A 25 -8.44 -2.68 -12.58
CA ILE A 25 -7.21 -3.44 -12.36
C ILE A 25 -7.56 -4.92 -12.19
N ILE A 26 -6.80 -5.79 -12.83
CA ILE A 26 -6.75 -7.23 -12.53
C ILE A 26 -5.43 -7.51 -11.84
N LYS A 27 -5.48 -8.10 -10.66
CA LYS A 27 -4.29 -8.41 -9.86
C LYS A 27 -4.44 -9.75 -9.14
N PRO A 28 -3.32 -10.42 -8.77
CA PRO A 28 -3.38 -11.57 -7.88
C PRO A 28 -3.94 -11.18 -6.51
N ILE A 29 -4.78 -12.03 -5.91
CA ILE A 29 -5.26 -11.88 -4.52
C ILE A 29 -4.09 -11.91 -3.53
N SER A 30 -3.02 -12.65 -3.88
CA SER A 30 -1.79 -12.71 -3.08
C SER A 30 -0.59 -12.39 -3.97
N GLY A 31 0.10 -11.29 -3.68
CA GLY A 31 1.22 -10.83 -4.50
C GLY A 31 2.00 -9.70 -3.86
N HIS A 32 2.95 -9.15 -4.59
CA HIS A 32 3.74 -7.98 -4.18
C HIS A 32 4.39 -7.30 -5.38
N GLY A 33 4.67 -6.00 -5.26
CA GLY A 33 5.43 -5.23 -6.24
C GLY A 33 4.76 -5.13 -7.60
N ALA A 34 3.44 -5.03 -7.64
CA ALA A 34 2.61 -4.95 -8.84
C ALA A 34 2.86 -6.07 -9.87
N ARG A 35 3.41 -7.23 -9.45
CA ARG A 35 3.60 -8.39 -10.33
C ARG A 35 2.25 -8.93 -10.78
N ASN A 36 2.14 -9.24 -12.08
CA ASN A 36 0.90 -9.76 -12.67
C ASN A 36 -0.35 -8.89 -12.39
N THR A 37 -0.13 -7.58 -12.20
CA THR A 37 -1.18 -6.58 -12.07
C THR A 37 -1.39 -5.95 -13.45
N TYR A 38 -2.61 -5.87 -13.92
CA TYR A 38 -2.94 -5.41 -15.26
C TYR A 38 -3.99 -4.32 -15.19
N HIS A 39 -3.76 -3.22 -15.92
CA HIS A 39 -4.73 -2.17 -16.13
C HIS A 39 -5.53 -2.49 -17.39
N ILE A 40 -6.82 -2.69 -17.25
CA ILE A 40 -7.75 -3.11 -18.29
C ILE A 40 -8.70 -1.95 -18.59
N ALA A 41 -8.53 -1.33 -19.75
CA ALA A 41 -9.34 -0.22 -20.22
C ALA A 41 -10.22 -0.59 -21.45
N SER A 42 -10.24 -1.86 -21.83
CA SER A 42 -11.08 -2.35 -22.92
C SER A 42 -11.28 -3.86 -22.86
N GLU A 43 -12.42 -4.31 -23.42
CA GLU A 43 -12.72 -5.74 -23.58
C GLU A 43 -11.64 -6.49 -24.36
N ARG A 44 -11.02 -5.85 -25.36
CA ARG A 44 -9.91 -6.46 -26.10
C ARG A 44 -8.74 -6.79 -25.19
N GLN A 45 -8.33 -5.84 -24.32
CA GLN A 45 -7.22 -6.07 -23.39
C GLN A 45 -7.56 -7.18 -22.39
N PHE A 46 -8.82 -7.28 -21.97
CA PHE A 46 -9.28 -8.36 -21.10
C PHE A 46 -9.19 -9.72 -21.79
N ASN A 47 -9.65 -9.81 -23.06
CA ASN A 47 -9.64 -11.04 -23.83
C ASN A 47 -8.22 -11.49 -24.26
N ASP A 48 -7.30 -10.55 -24.39
CA ASP A 48 -5.88 -10.81 -24.69
C ASP A 48 -5.08 -11.23 -23.44
N LEU A 49 -5.70 -11.17 -22.24
CA LEU A 49 -5.05 -11.49 -20.99
C LEU A 49 -4.95 -13.00 -20.77
N ASP A 50 -3.74 -13.52 -20.68
CA ASP A 50 -3.48 -14.92 -20.34
C ASP A 50 -3.37 -15.09 -18.81
N ILE A 51 -4.44 -15.54 -18.18
CA ILE A 51 -4.49 -15.89 -16.76
C ILE A 51 -4.74 -17.37 -16.63
N SER A 52 -3.70 -18.11 -16.24
CA SER A 52 -3.74 -19.58 -16.14
C SER A 52 -4.71 -20.07 -15.06
N ASN A 53 -4.89 -19.31 -13.97
CA ASN A 53 -5.76 -19.65 -12.85
C ASN A 53 -6.58 -18.42 -12.41
N PRO A 54 -7.75 -18.16 -13.02
CA PRO A 54 -8.56 -16.99 -12.73
C PRO A 54 -8.92 -16.82 -11.22
N HIS A 55 -9.11 -17.94 -10.50
CA HIS A 55 -9.48 -17.92 -9.08
C HIS A 55 -8.38 -17.33 -8.14
N GLU A 56 -7.18 -17.15 -8.64
CA GLU A 56 -6.09 -16.49 -7.92
C GLU A 56 -6.07 -14.98 -8.12
N TYR A 57 -7.01 -14.44 -8.91
CA TYR A 57 -7.07 -13.05 -9.28
C TYR A 57 -8.36 -12.38 -8.81
N GLU A 58 -8.28 -11.09 -8.63
CA GLU A 58 -9.42 -10.21 -8.41
C GLU A 58 -9.39 -9.04 -9.38
N ALA A 59 -10.57 -8.46 -9.63
CA ALA A 59 -10.71 -7.20 -10.33
C ALA A 59 -11.07 -6.10 -9.34
N GLU A 60 -10.40 -4.96 -9.47
CA GLU A 60 -10.65 -3.76 -8.67
C GLU A 60 -10.91 -2.55 -9.55
N GLU A 61 -11.71 -1.63 -9.06
CA GLU A 61 -11.86 -0.29 -9.64
C GLU A 61 -10.49 0.38 -9.82
N TYR A 62 -10.20 0.87 -11.03
CA TYR A 62 -9.01 1.68 -11.25
C TYR A 62 -9.17 3.05 -10.61
N ILE A 63 -8.22 3.42 -9.77
CA ILE A 63 -8.18 4.74 -9.13
C ILE A 63 -7.11 5.58 -9.82
N ASP A 64 -7.55 6.60 -10.53
CA ASP A 64 -6.68 7.65 -11.11
C ASP A 64 -6.44 8.71 -10.03
N GLY A 65 -5.44 8.48 -9.19
CA GLY A 65 -5.09 9.29 -8.04
C GLY A 65 -3.61 9.20 -7.71
N GLU A 66 -3.16 10.08 -6.83
CA GLU A 66 -1.80 10.05 -6.29
C GLU A 66 -1.68 8.93 -5.27
N LEU A 67 -0.56 8.18 -5.33
CA LEU A 67 -0.33 7.05 -4.44
C LEU A 67 0.56 7.47 -3.26
N TYR A 68 0.11 7.13 -2.07
CA TYR A 68 0.81 7.38 -0.81
C TYR A 68 1.04 6.08 -0.06
N HIS A 69 2.07 6.07 0.79
CA HIS A 69 2.23 5.00 1.76
C HIS A 69 2.48 5.54 3.17
N ILE A 70 2.06 4.77 4.16
CA ILE A 70 2.28 5.06 5.56
C ILE A 70 2.94 3.83 6.19
N ASP A 71 4.16 4.03 6.71
CA ASP A 71 4.91 3.00 7.39
C ASP A 71 4.82 3.18 8.90
N SER A 72 4.45 2.13 9.62
CA SER A 72 4.17 2.26 11.05
C SER A 72 4.77 1.12 11.88
N VAL A 73 5.02 1.43 13.14
CA VAL A 73 5.33 0.47 14.20
C VAL A 73 4.24 0.58 15.27
N MET A 74 3.52 -0.51 15.49
CA MET A 74 2.46 -0.61 16.49
C MET A 74 2.82 -1.70 17.52
N VAL A 75 2.60 -1.43 18.80
CA VAL A 75 2.78 -2.38 19.90
C VAL A 75 1.51 -2.39 20.76
N ASN A 76 0.89 -3.55 20.88
CA ASN A 76 -0.34 -3.75 21.67
C ASN A 76 -1.45 -2.74 21.32
N GLY A 77 -1.60 -2.43 20.03
CA GLY A 77 -2.59 -1.46 19.54
C GLY A 77 -2.18 0.01 19.68
N VAL A 78 -0.99 0.31 20.20
CA VAL A 78 -0.47 1.68 20.31
C VAL A 78 0.55 1.94 19.20
N ILE A 79 0.33 2.97 18.40
CA ILE A 79 1.27 3.41 17.36
C ILE A 79 2.43 4.14 18.03
N LEU A 80 3.64 3.58 17.92
CA LEU A 80 4.88 4.17 18.44
C LEU A 80 5.61 4.99 17.39
N TYR A 81 5.40 4.68 16.10
CA TYR A 81 5.99 5.37 14.96
C TYR A 81 5.03 5.30 13.78
N SER A 82 4.92 6.39 13.06
CA SER A 82 4.18 6.45 11.79
C SER A 82 4.74 7.57 10.93
N GLN A 83 5.00 7.30 9.67
CA GLN A 83 5.48 8.29 8.71
C GLN A 83 4.82 8.09 7.36
N SER A 84 4.37 9.20 6.76
CA SER A 84 3.70 9.22 5.46
C SER A 84 4.63 9.69 4.36
N PHE A 85 4.48 9.07 3.19
CA PHE A 85 5.27 9.36 1.99
C PHE A 85 4.38 9.39 0.75
N GLU A 86 4.79 10.14 -0.24
CA GLU A 86 4.20 10.16 -1.57
C GLU A 86 5.09 9.36 -2.54
N TYR A 87 4.50 8.49 -3.35
CA TYR A 87 5.19 7.90 -4.49
C TYR A 87 5.19 8.85 -5.68
N SER A 88 6.30 8.98 -6.39
CA SER A 88 6.38 9.80 -7.62
C SER A 88 5.42 9.36 -8.72
N TYR A 89 5.03 8.09 -8.71
CA TYR A 89 4.05 7.47 -9.60
C TYR A 89 3.42 6.26 -8.92
N PRO A 90 2.18 5.86 -9.28
CA PRO A 90 1.61 4.58 -8.87
C PRO A 90 2.54 3.41 -9.23
N CYS A 91 2.65 2.42 -8.33
CA CYS A 91 3.61 1.32 -8.47
C CYS A 91 3.45 0.51 -9.78
N ILE A 92 2.27 0.48 -10.39
CA ILE A 92 2.02 -0.16 -11.69
C ILE A 92 2.84 0.47 -12.83
N GLU A 93 3.20 1.74 -12.72
CA GLU A 93 3.96 2.47 -13.73
C GLU A 93 5.43 2.00 -13.85
N TYR A 94 5.93 1.28 -12.83
CA TYR A 94 7.25 0.65 -12.92
C TYR A 94 7.37 -0.29 -14.13
N LYS A 95 6.29 -0.99 -14.50
CA LYS A 95 6.26 -1.86 -15.68
C LYS A 95 6.44 -1.10 -16.99
N LYS A 96 6.15 0.19 -17.00
CA LYS A 96 6.34 1.08 -18.16
C LYS A 96 7.72 1.74 -18.16
N GLY A 97 8.64 1.29 -17.27
CA GLY A 97 10.02 1.78 -17.17
C GLY A 97 10.17 3.08 -16.36
N LYS A 98 9.13 3.52 -15.64
CA LYS A 98 9.26 4.69 -14.75
C LYS A 98 10.03 4.32 -13.48
N VAL A 99 10.87 5.21 -13.03
CA VAL A 99 11.53 5.11 -11.72
C VAL A 99 10.55 5.58 -10.66
N ILE A 100 10.23 4.69 -9.72
CA ILE A 100 9.39 5.03 -8.58
C ILE A 100 10.31 5.51 -7.45
N SER A 101 10.10 6.74 -7.01
CA SER A 101 10.72 7.31 -5.82
C SER A 101 9.68 7.56 -4.74
N SER A 102 10.13 7.70 -3.51
CA SER A 102 9.29 8.01 -2.37
C SER A 102 9.79 9.29 -1.71
N ILE A 103 8.88 10.21 -1.45
CA ILE A 103 9.15 11.53 -0.87
C ILE A 103 8.39 11.63 0.44
N GLU A 104 9.11 11.91 1.51
CA GLU A 104 8.53 12.10 2.83
C GLU A 104 7.64 13.35 2.87
N LEU A 105 6.44 13.21 3.42
CA LEU A 105 5.54 14.34 3.62
C LEU A 105 5.97 15.18 4.82
N ASP A 106 5.68 16.48 4.74
CA ASP A 106 5.78 17.36 5.89
C ASP A 106 4.69 17.00 6.90
N ASP A 107 5.10 16.66 8.13
CA ASP A 107 4.22 16.26 9.23
C ASP A 107 3.18 17.32 9.59
N THR A 108 3.43 18.58 9.27
CA THR A 108 2.54 19.71 9.53
C THR A 108 1.54 19.98 8.41
N SER A 109 1.61 19.22 7.31
CA SER A 109 0.67 19.39 6.21
C SER A 109 -0.70 18.79 6.54
N ALA A 110 -1.77 19.43 6.06
CA ALA A 110 -3.13 18.95 6.26
C ALA A 110 -3.34 17.52 5.68
N LEU A 111 -2.62 17.19 4.60
CA LEU A 111 -2.64 15.85 4.01
C LEU A 111 -1.99 14.82 4.94
N SER A 112 -0.80 15.12 5.51
CA SER A 112 -0.12 14.23 6.45
C SER A 112 -0.99 13.96 7.69
N GLU A 113 -1.67 14.98 8.22
CA GLU A 113 -2.61 14.81 9.31
C GLU A 113 -3.82 13.92 8.93
N ALA A 114 -4.36 14.09 7.72
CA ALA A 114 -5.47 13.27 7.23
C ALA A 114 -5.05 11.80 7.06
N LEU A 115 -3.89 11.55 6.46
CA LEU A 115 -3.30 10.21 6.30
C LEU A 115 -3.01 9.56 7.65
N SER A 116 -2.51 10.32 8.62
CA SER A 116 -2.25 9.83 9.98
C SER A 116 -3.53 9.41 10.69
N ARG A 117 -4.62 10.19 10.56
CA ARG A 117 -5.93 9.81 11.11
C ARG A 117 -6.47 8.55 10.44
N TYR A 118 -6.40 8.47 9.12
CA TYR A 118 -6.84 7.31 8.35
C TYR A 118 -6.05 6.05 8.75
N ASN A 119 -4.72 6.16 8.88
CA ASN A 119 -3.86 5.07 9.34
C ASN A 119 -4.23 4.61 10.76
N LEU A 120 -4.52 5.55 11.67
CA LEU A 120 -4.95 5.23 13.04
C LEU A 120 -6.25 4.42 13.04
N GLU A 121 -7.23 4.76 12.20
CA GLU A 121 -8.50 4.03 12.08
C GLU A 121 -8.26 2.59 11.59
N ILE A 122 -7.45 2.41 10.53
CA ILE A 122 -7.09 1.09 10.00
C ILE A 122 -6.35 0.26 11.06
N LEU A 123 -5.31 0.82 11.68
CA LEU A 123 -4.51 0.10 12.67
C LEU A 123 -5.29 -0.20 13.95
N SER A 124 -6.22 0.66 14.36
CA SER A 124 -7.11 0.40 15.50
C SER A 124 -8.04 -0.79 15.24
N ALA A 125 -8.49 -0.98 13.99
CA ALA A 125 -9.32 -2.13 13.61
C ALA A 125 -8.51 -3.44 13.56
N ILE A 126 -7.22 -3.38 13.19
CA ILE A 126 -6.32 -4.54 13.13
C ILE A 126 -5.86 -4.95 14.54
N GLY A 127 -5.47 -3.97 15.36
CA GLY A 127 -4.90 -4.20 16.70
C GLY A 127 -3.54 -4.91 16.67
N GLY A 128 -3.06 -5.35 17.85
CA GLY A 128 -1.88 -6.20 17.98
C GLY A 128 -0.53 -5.48 17.94
N THR A 129 0.53 -6.22 17.56
CA THR A 129 1.93 -5.74 17.49
C THR A 129 2.49 -6.04 16.11
N HIS A 130 2.77 -5.01 15.33
CA HIS A 130 3.15 -5.13 13.92
C HIS A 130 4.07 -3.99 13.48
N VAL A 131 4.89 -4.28 12.47
CA VAL A 131 5.36 -3.27 11.51
C VAL A 131 4.43 -3.36 10.32
N THR A 132 3.90 -2.22 9.86
CA THR A 132 2.94 -2.18 8.74
C THR A 132 3.40 -1.24 7.65
N HIS A 133 3.00 -1.58 6.43
CA HIS A 133 3.12 -0.78 5.23
C HIS A 133 1.71 -0.67 4.63
N LEU A 134 1.10 0.51 4.77
CA LEU A 134 -0.23 0.82 4.25
C LEU A 134 -0.07 1.64 2.97
N GLU A 135 -0.73 1.25 1.90
CA GLU A 135 -0.82 2.01 0.65
C GLU A 135 -2.24 2.53 0.44
N VAL A 136 -2.36 3.79 0.04
CA VAL A 136 -3.63 4.47 -0.23
C VAL A 136 -3.51 5.38 -1.45
N PHE A 137 -4.59 5.52 -2.20
CA PHE A 137 -4.73 6.61 -3.17
C PHE A 137 -5.35 7.84 -2.52
N VAL A 138 -4.94 9.01 -2.99
CA VAL A 138 -5.66 10.27 -2.74
C VAL A 138 -6.19 10.77 -4.07
N LYS A 139 -7.51 10.99 -4.13
CA LYS A 139 -8.21 11.49 -5.31
C LYS A 139 -9.30 12.46 -4.88
N ASP A 140 -9.28 13.66 -5.45
CA ASP A 140 -10.28 14.72 -5.17
C ASP A 140 -10.46 15.02 -3.67
N GLY A 141 -9.41 14.78 -2.86
CA GLY A 141 -9.41 14.95 -1.40
C GLY A 141 -9.85 13.72 -0.60
N ASP A 142 -10.34 12.68 -1.26
CA ASP A 142 -10.71 11.41 -0.62
C ASP A 142 -9.50 10.47 -0.51
N ILE A 143 -9.33 9.85 0.66
CA ILE A 143 -8.34 8.80 0.89
C ILE A 143 -8.99 7.44 0.61
N ILE A 144 -8.43 6.71 -0.34
CA ILE A 144 -8.96 5.43 -0.81
C ILE A 144 -7.97 4.32 -0.47
N PHE A 145 -8.38 3.37 0.35
CA PHE A 145 -7.58 2.19 0.73
C PHE A 145 -7.14 1.40 -0.52
N LEU A 146 -5.88 1.04 -0.59
CA LEU A 146 -5.37 0.12 -1.60
C LEU A 146 -5.00 -1.23 -0.96
N GLU A 147 -3.98 -1.25 -0.12
CA GLU A 147 -3.55 -2.46 0.58
C GLU A 147 -2.84 -2.13 1.89
N ILE A 148 -2.78 -3.11 2.79
CA ILE A 148 -1.92 -3.06 3.98
C ILE A 148 -1.18 -4.38 4.14
N ALA A 149 0.10 -4.30 4.42
CA ALA A 149 0.95 -5.46 4.69
C ALA A 149 1.50 -5.41 6.13
N GLY A 150 1.40 -6.53 6.86
CA GLY A 150 2.00 -6.71 8.18
C GLY A 150 3.50 -7.03 8.10
N ARG A 151 4.26 -6.21 7.39
CA ARG A 151 5.70 -6.32 7.16
C ARG A 151 6.34 -4.96 6.92
N PRO A 152 7.68 -4.85 7.02
CA PRO A 152 8.41 -3.65 6.58
C PRO A 152 8.19 -3.37 5.08
N PRO A 153 8.27 -2.09 4.66
CA PRO A 153 8.22 -1.71 3.25
C PRO A 153 9.37 -2.29 2.44
N GLY A 154 9.18 -2.39 1.13
CA GLY A 154 10.18 -2.80 0.16
C GLY A 154 10.97 -1.63 -0.44
N GLY A 155 11.61 -1.87 -1.60
CA GLY A 155 12.09 -0.81 -2.51
C GLY A 155 13.17 0.13 -1.96
N GLY A 156 13.90 -0.22 -0.89
CA GLY A 156 14.90 0.68 -0.28
C GLY A 156 14.32 1.62 0.79
N LEU A 157 13.04 1.51 1.14
CA LEU A 157 12.39 2.36 2.14
C LEU A 157 12.91 2.09 3.57
N VAL A 158 13.26 0.85 3.91
CA VAL A 158 13.87 0.54 5.23
C VAL A 158 15.17 1.33 5.46
N PRO A 159 16.13 1.36 4.53
CA PRO A 159 17.27 2.28 4.62
C PRO A 159 16.89 3.76 4.73
N LEU A 160 15.83 4.20 4.03
CA LEU A 160 15.36 5.58 4.13
C LEU A 160 14.93 5.91 5.56
N HIS A 161 14.03 5.12 6.18
CA HIS A 161 13.62 5.30 7.57
C HIS A 161 14.79 5.30 8.55
N ARG A 162 15.81 4.45 8.31
CA ARG A 162 17.01 4.42 9.15
C ARG A 162 17.81 5.71 9.05
N ILE A 163 17.96 6.24 7.84
CA ILE A 163 18.71 7.47 7.59
C ILE A 163 17.97 8.69 8.12
N THR A 164 16.67 8.81 7.86
CA THR A 164 15.89 10.02 8.20
C THR A 164 15.42 10.04 9.65
N HIS A 165 15.09 8.88 10.23
CA HIS A 165 14.47 8.79 11.56
C HIS A 165 15.25 7.91 12.55
N GLY A 166 16.33 7.24 12.13
CA GLY A 166 17.04 6.28 12.98
C GLY A 166 16.26 4.99 13.25
N ILE A 167 15.19 4.72 12.50
CA ILE A 167 14.27 3.59 12.71
C ILE A 167 14.58 2.45 11.74
N ASP A 168 14.99 1.31 12.27
CA ASP A 168 15.20 0.10 11.49
C ASP A 168 13.96 -0.81 11.53
N LEU A 169 13.02 -0.57 10.62
CA LEU A 169 11.76 -1.30 10.55
C LEU A 169 11.96 -2.82 10.36
N ALA A 170 12.99 -3.24 9.63
CA ALA A 170 13.27 -4.66 9.42
C ALA A 170 13.78 -5.34 10.72
N ASN A 171 14.66 -4.67 11.45
CA ASN A 171 15.12 -5.18 12.73
C ASN A 171 13.98 -5.25 13.75
N ILE A 172 13.12 -4.25 13.81
CA ILE A 172 11.95 -4.23 14.70
C ILE A 172 11.01 -5.40 14.35
N ALA A 173 10.67 -5.57 13.07
CA ALA A 173 9.80 -6.67 12.63
C ALA A 173 10.38 -8.05 12.98
N MET A 174 11.68 -8.24 12.79
CA MET A 174 12.36 -9.48 13.18
C MET A 174 12.29 -9.71 14.70
N ARG A 175 12.51 -8.68 15.50
CA ARG A 175 12.44 -8.78 16.96
C ARG A 175 11.03 -9.13 17.46
N PHE A 176 9.98 -8.61 16.83
CA PHE A 176 8.60 -8.99 17.15
C PHE A 176 8.32 -10.48 16.92
N GLN A 177 9.01 -11.12 15.95
CA GLN A 177 8.89 -12.57 15.73
C GLN A 177 9.66 -13.38 16.77
N MET A 178 10.71 -12.85 17.37
CA MET A 178 11.60 -13.55 18.30
C MET A 178 11.18 -13.35 19.76
N ASP A 179 10.62 -12.19 20.10
CA ASP A 179 10.24 -11.81 21.46
C ASP A 179 8.90 -11.07 21.44
N PRO A 180 7.80 -11.74 21.89
CA PRO A 180 6.46 -11.15 21.92
C PRO A 180 6.31 -10.00 22.93
N TYR A 181 7.29 -9.82 23.83
CA TYR A 181 7.32 -8.74 24.82
C TYR A 181 8.23 -7.59 24.41
N TYR A 182 8.88 -7.68 23.26
CA TYR A 182 9.77 -6.63 22.78
C TYR A 182 9.02 -5.33 22.52
N VAL A 183 9.50 -4.25 23.12
CA VAL A 183 9.05 -2.88 22.85
C VAL A 183 10.23 -2.06 22.33
N PRO A 184 10.20 -1.58 21.09
CA PRO A 184 11.30 -0.78 20.56
C PRO A 184 11.40 0.57 21.27
N SER A 185 12.63 0.99 21.55
CA SER A 185 12.89 2.38 21.95
C SER A 185 12.92 3.24 20.70
N ILE A 186 11.89 4.02 20.50
CA ILE A 186 11.77 4.95 19.36
C ILE A 186 12.00 6.35 19.88
N ALA A 187 13.14 6.93 19.54
CA ALA A 187 13.39 8.34 19.82
C ALA A 187 12.65 9.19 18.76
N ASN A 188 11.76 10.06 19.18
CA ASN A 188 11.10 11.04 18.32
C ASN A 188 12.10 12.11 17.86
N GLN A 189 13.13 11.71 17.13
CA GLN A 189 14.11 12.64 16.59
C GLN A 189 14.21 12.43 15.08
N ARG A 190 13.63 13.37 14.34
CA ARG A 190 13.98 13.57 12.94
C ARG A 190 15.46 13.89 12.87
N LEU A 191 16.27 13.02 12.31
CA LEU A 191 17.68 13.27 12.06
C LEU A 191 17.77 14.35 10.98
N LYS A 192 18.19 15.54 11.34
CA LYS A 192 18.44 16.63 10.37
C LYS A 192 19.71 16.30 9.60
N TYR A 193 19.54 15.81 8.38
CA TYR A 193 20.61 15.88 7.38
C TYR A 193 20.53 17.26 6.73
N GLY A 194 21.51 18.09 7.03
CA GLY A 194 21.71 19.38 6.39
C GLY A 194 22.22 19.22 4.96
#